data_6e36c59586f1d86e677afbeea90d6c70
#
_entry.id   6e36c59586f1d86e677afbeea90d6c70
#
_cell.length_a   1.000
_cell.length_b   1.000
_cell.length_c   1.000
_cell.angle_alpha   90.00
_cell.angle_beta   90.00
_cell.angle_gamma   90.00
#
_symmetry.space_group_name_H-M   'P 1'
#
loop_
_entity.id
_entity.type
_entity.pdbx_description
1 polymer ?
#
loop_
_entity_poly.entity_id
_entity_poly.type
_entity_poly.pdbx_seq_one_letter_code
_entity_poly.pdbx_strand_id
1 'polypeptide(L)'
;MIPVEDLDPKQPTSVTLLGLRLVIWKPKSSETFQVFLDRCPHRLAPLSEGRIDEETGNLMCSYHGWQFDEQGICTHIPQAENPEVVSKNKENLCAVALPVRQQQDLLWVWPDAKSREQAANTPLPLSPQIDATKGFVWSSFVRDLEYDWETLVENVADPSHVPFAHHGVQGDRKQARPIAFKMVQSTPNLIEVAIGESLQRKITFEPPCRLEYAVSFGDDSKQFGLITYCIPVSPGKSRIVALFARNYGKTLHRLKPRWWDHITNRNLVLDGDMVFLQQQEYFLQQAKSTQSWKTAYKLPTSADRLIIEFRNWFDRYCHGQLPWSEVGINVPPTRNINNDRQQILDRYKQHTQHCSSCRKALLVVQRLQALLLVYFVITVGAVALLPDELRLYVGLPLIVIALLGLGAYAWLRFWLSPRFYFVDYIHAHR
;
A
#
# COMPACT_ATOMS: atom_id res chain seq x y z
N MET A 1 -4.64 6.26 5.12
CA MET A 1 -3.20 6.27 5.46
C MET A 1 -2.33 6.00 4.25
N ILE A 2 -1.16 6.62 4.21
CA ILE A 2 -0.14 6.40 3.19
C ILE A 2 1.24 6.75 3.78
N PRO A 3 2.33 6.04 3.45
CA PRO A 3 3.67 6.44 3.86
C PRO A 3 4.05 7.79 3.25
N VAL A 4 4.57 8.69 4.09
CA VAL A 4 4.99 10.03 3.66
C VAL A 4 6.11 9.97 2.62
N GLU A 5 7.01 8.99 2.72
CA GLU A 5 8.10 8.77 1.77
C GLU A 5 7.64 8.42 0.35
N ASP A 6 6.39 8.01 0.16
CA ASP A 6 5.81 7.68 -1.14
C ASP A 6 5.08 8.88 -1.80
N LEU A 7 4.89 9.98 -1.06
CA LEU A 7 4.29 11.21 -1.55
C LEU A 7 5.34 12.13 -2.21
N ASP A 8 4.97 12.74 -3.33
CA ASP A 8 5.80 13.74 -3.98
C ASP A 8 5.37 15.15 -3.49
N PRO A 9 6.24 15.91 -2.82
CA PRO A 9 5.90 17.24 -2.34
C PRO A 9 5.72 18.27 -3.46
N LYS A 10 6.08 17.93 -4.71
CA LYS A 10 6.03 18.86 -5.85
C LYS A 10 4.76 18.77 -6.67
N GLN A 11 3.96 17.71 -6.47
CA GLN A 11 2.74 17.49 -7.25
C GLN A 11 1.63 16.87 -6.42
N PRO A 12 0.36 17.19 -6.71
CA PRO A 12 -0.78 16.57 -6.06
C PRO A 12 -0.84 15.06 -6.35
N THR A 13 -1.30 14.27 -5.39
CA THR A 13 -1.45 12.82 -5.49
C THR A 13 -2.91 12.44 -5.23
N SER A 14 -3.55 11.74 -6.18
CA SER A 14 -4.90 11.20 -6.01
C SER A 14 -4.88 9.92 -5.19
N VAL A 15 -5.81 9.79 -4.24
CA VAL A 15 -6.04 8.55 -3.49
C VAL A 15 -7.53 8.35 -3.23
N THR A 16 -7.95 7.09 -3.05
CA THR A 16 -9.32 6.76 -2.63
C THR A 16 -9.30 6.17 -1.22
N LEU A 17 -10.23 6.63 -0.38
CA LEU A 17 -10.45 6.13 0.98
C LEU A 17 -11.95 6.10 1.26
N LEU A 18 -12.50 4.95 1.67
CA LEU A 18 -13.94 4.79 1.91
C LEU A 18 -14.79 5.28 0.72
N GLY A 19 -14.31 5.05 -0.52
CA GLY A 19 -14.96 5.54 -1.75
C GLY A 19 -14.84 7.04 -2.01
N LEU A 20 -14.34 7.82 -1.07
CA LEU A 20 -14.06 9.23 -1.25
C LEU A 20 -12.80 9.41 -2.09
N ARG A 21 -12.90 10.15 -3.19
CA ARG A 21 -11.73 10.60 -3.94
C ARG A 21 -11.08 11.77 -3.22
N LEU A 22 -9.81 11.64 -2.93
CA LEU A 22 -9.02 12.61 -2.17
C LEU A 22 -7.80 13.03 -2.99
N VAL A 23 -7.39 14.29 -2.81
CA VAL A 23 -6.11 14.82 -3.27
C VAL A 23 -5.22 15.10 -2.07
N ILE A 24 -4.01 14.57 -2.10
CA ILE A 24 -2.94 14.85 -1.14
C ILE A 24 -1.94 15.79 -1.81
N TRP A 25 -1.58 16.89 -1.15
CA TRP A 25 -0.65 17.87 -1.66
C TRP A 25 0.13 18.54 -0.53
N LYS A 26 1.29 19.14 -0.83
CA LYS A 26 2.10 19.82 0.17
C LYS A 26 2.19 21.32 -0.13
N PRO A 27 1.65 22.20 0.74
CA PRO A 27 1.86 23.64 0.62
C PRO A 27 3.35 23.99 0.75
N LYS A 28 3.82 25.02 0.05
CA LYS A 28 5.20 25.53 0.27
C LYS A 28 5.37 26.13 1.66
N SER A 29 4.30 26.66 2.25
CA SER A 29 4.27 27.27 3.59
C SER A 29 4.29 26.27 4.73
N SER A 30 4.07 24.96 4.46
CA SER A 30 3.88 23.94 5.50
C SER A 30 4.84 22.77 5.35
N GLU A 31 5.28 22.23 6.48
CA GLU A 31 6.02 20.97 6.51
C GLU A 31 5.15 19.73 6.38
N THR A 32 3.83 19.89 6.55
CA THR A 32 2.87 18.79 6.52
C THR A 32 2.06 18.76 5.23
N PHE A 33 1.74 17.56 4.76
CA PHE A 33 0.80 17.37 3.66
C PHE A 33 -0.62 17.71 4.09
N GLN A 34 -1.41 18.24 3.15
CA GLN A 34 -2.83 18.52 3.29
C GLN A 34 -3.65 17.55 2.44
N VAL A 35 -4.90 17.33 2.81
CA VAL A 35 -5.81 16.44 2.08
C VAL A 35 -7.15 17.13 1.87
N PHE A 36 -7.59 17.18 0.63
CA PHE A 36 -8.92 17.70 0.27
C PHE A 36 -9.74 16.62 -0.42
N LEU A 37 -11.07 16.81 -0.44
CA LEU A 37 -11.88 16.09 -1.42
C LEU A 37 -11.40 16.49 -2.83
N ASP A 38 -11.20 15.48 -3.68
CA ASP A 38 -10.62 15.65 -5.03
C ASP A 38 -11.66 16.26 -5.99
N ARG A 39 -12.13 17.46 -5.65
CA ARG A 39 -13.07 18.23 -6.49
C ARG A 39 -12.95 19.71 -6.23
N CYS A 40 -12.79 20.48 -7.30
CA CYS A 40 -12.82 21.93 -7.27
C CYS A 40 -14.25 22.43 -7.05
N PRO A 41 -14.51 23.38 -6.12
CA PRO A 41 -15.86 23.89 -5.88
C PRO A 41 -16.46 24.63 -7.07
N HIS A 42 -15.64 25.12 -8.01
CA HIS A 42 -16.12 25.84 -9.19
C HIS A 42 -17.00 24.97 -10.08
N ARG A 43 -16.46 23.86 -10.64
CA ARG A 43 -17.16 22.98 -11.59
C ARG A 43 -16.75 21.51 -11.43
N LEU A 44 -16.39 21.11 -10.22
CA LEU A 44 -16.11 19.73 -9.80
C LEU A 44 -14.93 19.04 -10.51
N ALA A 45 -14.05 19.81 -11.17
CA ALA A 45 -12.84 19.26 -11.77
C ALA A 45 -11.95 18.65 -10.68
N PRO A 46 -11.24 17.52 -10.95
CA PRO A 46 -10.35 16.90 -9.97
C PRO A 46 -9.16 17.83 -9.67
N LEU A 47 -8.95 18.10 -8.40
CA LEU A 47 -7.81 18.91 -7.92
C LEU A 47 -6.49 18.14 -8.01
N SER A 48 -6.55 16.82 -8.06
CA SER A 48 -5.38 15.96 -8.26
C SER A 48 -4.74 16.10 -9.65
N GLU A 49 -5.50 16.58 -10.65
CA GLU A 49 -4.97 16.97 -11.97
C GLU A 49 -4.41 18.40 -11.96
N GLY A 50 -4.44 19.05 -10.79
CA GLY A 50 -3.92 20.39 -10.57
C GLY A 50 -2.41 20.42 -10.42
N ARG A 51 -1.93 21.54 -9.90
CA ARG A 51 -0.51 21.75 -9.61
C ARG A 51 -0.34 22.60 -8.36
N ILE A 52 0.86 22.60 -7.83
CA ILE A 52 1.25 23.55 -6.78
C ILE A 52 1.79 24.78 -7.49
N ASP A 53 1.14 25.91 -7.26
CA ASP A 53 1.56 27.19 -7.86
C ASP A 53 2.96 27.58 -7.40
N GLU A 54 3.79 28.03 -8.34
CA GLU A 54 5.20 28.28 -8.06
C GLU A 54 5.45 29.52 -7.18
N GLU A 55 4.58 30.51 -7.25
CA GLU A 55 4.70 31.76 -6.52
C GLU A 55 4.07 31.67 -5.14
N THR A 56 2.80 31.27 -5.10
CA THR A 56 2.02 31.23 -3.86
C THR A 56 2.19 29.97 -3.05
N GLY A 57 2.58 28.85 -3.68
CA GLY A 57 2.64 27.54 -3.06
C GLY A 57 1.28 26.90 -2.79
N ASN A 58 0.19 27.48 -3.30
CA ASN A 58 -1.18 27.01 -3.16
C ASN A 58 -1.51 25.89 -4.15
N LEU A 59 -2.55 25.10 -3.86
CA LEU A 59 -3.08 24.13 -4.80
C LEU A 59 -3.91 24.86 -5.88
N MET A 60 -3.46 24.77 -7.13
CA MET A 60 -4.12 25.40 -8.28
C MET A 60 -4.85 24.36 -9.12
N CYS A 61 -6.14 24.58 -9.34
CA CYS A 61 -6.97 23.79 -10.25
C CYS A 61 -6.53 24.02 -11.71
N SER A 62 -6.18 22.95 -12.45
CA SER A 62 -5.72 23.07 -13.84
C SER A 62 -6.82 23.45 -14.83
N TYR A 63 -8.11 23.42 -14.41
CA TYR A 63 -9.21 23.72 -15.34
C TYR A 63 -9.42 25.24 -15.52
N HIS A 64 -9.44 26.03 -14.43
CA HIS A 64 -9.66 27.49 -14.50
C HIS A 64 -8.71 28.31 -13.60
N GLY A 65 -7.64 27.71 -13.07
CA GLY A 65 -6.63 28.42 -12.31
C GLY A 65 -7.03 28.86 -10.89
N TRP A 66 -8.18 28.39 -10.36
CA TRP A 66 -8.55 28.71 -8.97
C TRP A 66 -7.51 28.15 -8.00
N GLN A 67 -7.07 28.97 -7.05
CA GLN A 67 -6.06 28.62 -6.08
C GLN A 67 -6.65 28.47 -4.67
N PHE A 68 -6.19 27.47 -3.94
CA PHE A 68 -6.65 27.14 -2.60
C PHE A 68 -5.46 27.05 -1.64
N ASP A 69 -5.58 27.70 -0.48
CA ASP A 69 -4.60 27.57 0.60
C ASP A 69 -4.72 26.23 1.37
N GLU A 70 -3.92 26.07 2.42
CA GLU A 70 -3.89 24.84 3.23
C GLU A 70 -5.18 24.55 4.01
N GLN A 71 -6.03 25.56 4.22
CA GLN A 71 -7.36 25.44 4.83
C GLN A 71 -8.44 25.14 3.79
N GLY A 72 -8.13 25.19 2.50
CA GLY A 72 -9.05 25.04 1.39
C GLY A 72 -9.75 26.33 0.98
N ILE A 73 -9.36 27.47 1.56
CA ILE A 73 -9.93 28.78 1.22
C ILE A 73 -9.48 29.17 -0.19
N CYS A 74 -10.41 29.60 -1.04
CA CYS A 74 -10.07 30.16 -2.35
C CYS A 74 -9.36 31.50 -2.18
N THR A 75 -8.09 31.56 -2.58
CA THR A 75 -7.26 32.78 -2.46
C THR A 75 -7.16 33.58 -3.74
N HIS A 76 -7.36 32.94 -4.89
CA HIS A 76 -7.23 33.60 -6.19
C HIS A 76 -8.12 32.96 -7.26
N ILE A 77 -8.77 33.81 -8.04
CA ILE A 77 -9.54 33.47 -9.24
C ILE A 77 -9.00 34.33 -10.39
N PRO A 78 -8.19 33.79 -11.31
CA PRO A 78 -7.47 34.59 -12.32
C PRO A 78 -8.35 35.43 -13.23
N GLN A 79 -9.59 34.97 -13.47
CA GLN A 79 -10.55 35.62 -14.40
C GLN A 79 -11.65 36.38 -13.68
N ALA A 80 -11.49 36.67 -12.38
CA ALA A 80 -12.45 37.53 -11.67
C ALA A 80 -12.26 39.00 -12.07
N GLU A 81 -13.30 39.63 -12.60
CA GLU A 81 -13.28 41.07 -12.94
C GLU A 81 -13.07 41.90 -11.69
N ASN A 82 -13.64 41.50 -10.57
CA ASN A 82 -13.48 42.15 -9.27
C ASN A 82 -12.90 41.17 -8.25
N PRO A 83 -11.63 41.32 -7.81
CA PRO A 83 -11.02 40.49 -6.78
C PRO A 83 -11.76 40.46 -5.44
N GLU A 84 -12.56 41.52 -5.12
CA GLU A 84 -13.36 41.56 -3.89
C GLU A 84 -14.45 40.45 -3.85
N VAL A 85 -14.89 39.95 -5.00
CA VAL A 85 -15.83 38.82 -5.06
C VAL A 85 -15.29 37.60 -4.33
N VAL A 86 -14.00 37.35 -4.47
CA VAL A 86 -13.32 36.23 -3.79
C VAL A 86 -13.33 36.43 -2.27
N SER A 87 -13.01 37.65 -1.82
CA SER A 87 -12.96 37.96 -0.38
C SER A 87 -14.34 37.96 0.29
N LYS A 88 -15.38 38.42 -0.42
CA LYS A 88 -16.76 38.47 0.10
C LYS A 88 -17.47 37.12 0.14
N ASN A 89 -17.05 36.16 -0.68
CA ASN A 89 -17.70 34.85 -0.80
C ASN A 89 -16.80 33.68 -0.32
N LYS A 90 -15.78 33.94 0.46
CA LYS A 90 -14.78 32.95 0.88
C LYS A 90 -15.37 31.61 1.34
N GLU A 91 -16.41 31.64 2.16
CA GLU A 91 -17.04 30.45 2.74
C GLU A 91 -17.67 29.51 1.70
N ASN A 92 -18.20 30.08 0.59
CA ASN A 92 -18.87 29.34 -0.47
C ASN A 92 -17.91 28.86 -1.57
N LEU A 93 -16.67 29.36 -1.58
CA LEU A 93 -15.69 29.10 -2.62
C LEU A 93 -14.59 28.12 -2.16
N CYS A 94 -14.74 27.49 -0.99
CA CYS A 94 -13.72 26.65 -0.40
C CYS A 94 -13.68 25.24 -1.00
N ALA A 95 -12.48 24.72 -1.23
CA ALA A 95 -12.24 23.29 -1.34
C ALA A 95 -12.44 22.62 0.03
N VAL A 96 -12.95 21.41 0.04
CA VAL A 96 -13.24 20.69 1.30
C VAL A 96 -11.96 20.07 1.84
N ALA A 97 -11.35 20.71 2.84
CA ALA A 97 -10.18 20.20 3.54
C ALA A 97 -10.56 19.20 4.63
N LEU A 98 -9.85 18.07 4.69
CA LEU A 98 -10.01 17.01 5.70
C LEU A 98 -8.97 17.13 6.81
N PRO A 99 -9.30 16.78 8.06
CA PRO A 99 -8.31 16.72 9.13
C PRO A 99 -7.22 15.69 8.85
N VAL A 100 -5.97 16.09 9.05
CA VAL A 100 -4.79 15.24 8.84
C VAL A 100 -3.86 15.27 10.04
N ARG A 101 -3.15 14.17 10.27
CA ARG A 101 -2.01 14.06 11.20
C ARG A 101 -0.90 13.26 10.55
N GLN A 102 0.35 13.59 10.87
CA GLN A 102 1.51 12.86 10.40
C GLN A 102 2.24 12.28 11.60
N GLN A 103 2.21 10.95 11.74
CA GLN A 103 2.88 10.22 12.81
C GLN A 103 3.35 8.84 12.32
N GLN A 104 4.48 8.36 12.84
CA GLN A 104 5.11 7.08 12.50
C GLN A 104 5.35 6.93 10.99
N ASP A 105 5.84 8.01 10.33
CA ASP A 105 6.10 8.10 8.89
C ASP A 105 4.86 7.90 8.00
N LEU A 106 3.66 7.94 8.59
CA LEU A 106 2.39 7.83 7.89
C LEU A 106 1.60 9.15 7.93
N LEU A 107 0.98 9.50 6.80
CA LEU A 107 -0.06 10.51 6.73
C LEU A 107 -1.41 9.87 7.07
N TRP A 108 -2.05 10.36 8.11
CA TRP A 108 -3.35 9.93 8.59
C TRP A 108 -4.40 10.92 8.18
N VAL A 109 -5.53 10.44 7.68
CA VAL A 109 -6.66 11.27 7.24
C VAL A 109 -7.91 10.86 8.00
N TRP A 110 -8.62 11.83 8.54
CA TRP A 110 -9.96 11.65 9.06
C TRP A 110 -10.97 11.92 7.95
N PRO A 111 -11.83 10.95 7.56
CA PRO A 111 -12.60 11.04 6.31
C PRO A 111 -13.89 11.88 6.40
N ASP A 112 -14.03 12.70 7.44
CA ASP A 112 -15.17 13.62 7.59
C ASP A 112 -14.69 15.03 7.96
N ALA A 113 -15.03 16.01 7.09
CA ALA A 113 -14.67 17.40 7.29
C ALA A 113 -15.46 18.10 8.40
N LYS A 114 -16.63 17.55 8.77
CA LYS A 114 -17.54 18.18 9.74
C LYS A 114 -17.19 17.86 11.19
N SER A 115 -16.56 16.71 11.44
CA SER A 115 -16.21 16.24 12.78
C SER A 115 -14.74 16.50 13.15
N ARG A 116 -14.24 17.72 12.88
CA ARG A 116 -12.83 18.10 13.14
C ARG A 116 -12.42 17.98 14.60
N GLU A 117 -13.31 18.35 15.52
CA GLU A 117 -13.07 18.22 16.96
C GLU A 117 -12.92 16.75 17.38
N GLN A 118 -13.79 15.90 16.88
CA GLN A 118 -13.68 14.46 17.09
C GLN A 118 -12.37 13.90 16.54
N ALA A 119 -11.96 14.33 15.33
CA ALA A 119 -10.68 13.94 14.73
C ALA A 119 -9.48 14.35 15.59
N ALA A 120 -9.54 15.52 16.21
CA ALA A 120 -8.48 16.00 17.11
C ALA A 120 -8.38 15.18 18.39
N ASN A 121 -9.52 14.78 18.97
CA ASN A 121 -9.60 14.06 20.24
C ASN A 121 -9.47 12.54 20.13
N THR A 122 -9.65 11.97 18.92
CA THR A 122 -9.52 10.52 18.71
C THR A 122 -8.04 10.11 18.64
N PRO A 123 -7.57 9.19 19.49
CA PRO A 123 -6.20 8.69 19.41
C PRO A 123 -5.97 7.93 18.11
N LEU A 124 -4.76 8.05 17.56
CA LEU A 124 -4.36 7.23 16.43
C LEU A 124 -3.97 5.82 16.90
N PRO A 125 -4.29 4.76 16.16
CA PRO A 125 -3.90 3.39 16.48
C PRO A 125 -2.41 3.16 16.15
N LEU A 126 -1.52 3.76 16.95
CA LEU A 126 -0.08 3.72 16.76
C LEU A 126 0.53 2.44 17.34
N SER A 127 1.60 1.94 16.72
CA SER A 127 2.34 0.80 17.28
C SER A 127 3.51 1.26 18.17
N PRO A 128 3.69 0.65 19.35
CA PRO A 128 4.85 0.92 20.19
C PRO A 128 6.17 0.40 19.62
N GLN A 129 6.12 -0.42 18.55
CA GLN A 129 7.29 -0.95 17.84
C GLN A 129 7.77 -0.04 16.71
N ILE A 130 7.05 1.03 16.39
CA ILE A 130 7.47 2.06 15.44
C ILE A 130 8.03 3.23 16.26
N ASP A 131 9.18 2.99 16.86
CA ASP A 131 9.86 3.94 17.74
C ASP A 131 11.39 3.81 17.62
N ALA A 132 12.02 4.77 16.94
CA ALA A 132 13.46 4.79 16.77
C ALA A 132 14.23 4.97 18.09
N THR A 133 13.63 5.62 19.11
CA THR A 133 14.25 5.82 20.41
C THR A 133 14.42 4.51 21.18
N LYS A 134 13.53 3.53 20.94
CA LYS A 134 13.64 2.16 21.44
C LYS A 134 14.53 1.26 20.61
N GLY A 135 15.22 1.85 19.61
CA GLY A 135 16.18 1.16 18.77
C GLY A 135 15.54 0.35 17.62
N PHE A 136 14.28 0.54 17.31
CA PHE A 136 13.66 -0.08 16.15
C PHE A 136 14.06 0.62 14.84
N VAL A 137 14.10 -0.17 13.77
CA VAL A 137 14.13 0.27 12.38
C VAL A 137 12.98 -0.42 11.66
N TRP A 138 12.38 0.25 10.69
CA TRP A 138 11.24 -0.30 9.94
C TRP A 138 11.31 0.04 8.47
N SER A 139 10.58 -0.71 7.66
CA SER A 139 10.34 -0.42 6.24
C SER A 139 8.85 -0.50 5.96
N SER A 140 8.34 0.41 5.14
CA SER A 140 6.96 0.43 4.73
C SER A 140 6.74 -0.35 3.43
N PHE A 141 5.55 -0.91 3.28
CA PHE A 141 5.05 -1.50 2.04
C PHE A 141 3.56 -1.19 1.90
N VAL A 142 3.12 -0.76 0.72
CA VAL A 142 1.71 -0.44 0.43
C VAL A 142 1.29 -1.16 -0.83
N ARG A 143 0.09 -1.74 -0.83
CA ARG A 143 -0.51 -2.30 -2.02
C ARG A 143 -2.03 -2.21 -1.98
N ASP A 144 -2.63 -1.89 -3.10
CA ASP A 144 -4.07 -2.00 -3.32
C ASP A 144 -4.42 -3.44 -3.70
N LEU A 145 -5.55 -3.93 -3.18
CA LEU A 145 -5.95 -5.32 -3.26
C LEU A 145 -7.36 -5.42 -3.84
N GLU A 146 -7.59 -6.42 -4.67
CA GLU A 146 -8.85 -6.64 -5.39
C GLU A 146 -9.85 -7.50 -4.58
N TYR A 147 -9.96 -7.22 -3.27
CA TYR A 147 -10.93 -7.82 -2.34
C TYR A 147 -11.25 -6.87 -1.19
N ASP A 148 -12.36 -7.13 -0.47
CA ASP A 148 -12.88 -6.26 0.57
C ASP A 148 -12.01 -6.19 1.81
N TRP A 149 -12.23 -5.15 2.59
CA TRP A 149 -11.52 -4.88 3.84
C TRP A 149 -11.65 -6.00 4.86
N GLU A 150 -12.86 -6.56 5.04
CA GLU A 150 -13.06 -7.67 5.97
C GLU A 150 -12.27 -8.92 5.57
N THR A 151 -12.16 -9.21 4.28
CA THR A 151 -11.36 -10.32 3.74
C THR A 151 -9.87 -10.06 4.00
N LEU A 152 -9.41 -8.81 3.86
CA LEU A 152 -8.04 -8.43 4.19
C LEU A 152 -7.75 -8.62 5.69
N VAL A 153 -8.64 -8.19 6.58
CA VAL A 153 -8.45 -8.36 8.03
C VAL A 153 -8.38 -9.84 8.39
N GLU A 154 -9.26 -10.68 7.84
CA GLU A 154 -9.22 -12.14 8.05
C GLU A 154 -7.89 -12.75 7.59
N ASN A 155 -7.45 -12.42 6.38
CA ASN A 155 -6.19 -12.93 5.83
C ASN A 155 -5.00 -12.56 6.71
N VAL A 156 -4.90 -11.29 7.09
CA VAL A 156 -3.79 -10.84 7.95
C VAL A 156 -3.91 -11.41 9.37
N ALA A 157 -5.12 -11.71 9.86
CA ALA A 157 -5.35 -12.32 11.19
C ALA A 157 -5.02 -13.81 11.25
N ASP A 158 -4.83 -14.46 10.10
CA ASP A 158 -4.58 -15.90 10.01
C ASP A 158 -3.11 -16.25 9.70
N PRO A 159 -2.29 -16.65 10.67
CA PRO A 159 -0.94 -17.15 10.39
C PRO A 159 -0.92 -18.59 9.84
N SER A 160 -2.03 -19.31 9.87
CA SER A 160 -2.08 -20.73 9.52
C SER A 160 -1.95 -21.00 8.02
N HIS A 161 -2.34 -20.01 7.18
CA HIS A 161 -2.18 -20.10 5.71
C HIS A 161 -0.73 -19.96 5.25
N VAL A 162 0.13 -19.27 6.04
CA VAL A 162 1.49 -18.86 5.63
C VAL A 162 2.36 -20.04 5.16
N PRO A 163 2.44 -21.20 5.84
CA PRO A 163 3.23 -22.32 5.37
C PRO A 163 2.79 -22.90 4.03
N PHE A 164 1.53 -22.73 3.66
CA PHE A 164 0.90 -23.30 2.47
C PHE A 164 0.80 -22.29 1.33
N ALA A 165 0.09 -21.19 1.54
CA ALA A 165 -0.11 -20.15 0.54
C ALA A 165 1.22 -19.47 0.12
N HIS A 166 2.16 -19.35 1.05
CA HIS A 166 3.46 -18.72 0.81
C HIS A 166 4.62 -19.71 0.84
N HIS A 167 4.36 -20.98 0.50
CA HIS A 167 5.41 -22.00 0.41
C HIS A 167 6.52 -21.59 -0.56
N GLY A 168 7.78 -21.72 -0.11
CA GLY A 168 8.95 -21.31 -0.91
C GLY A 168 9.18 -19.80 -1.02
N VAL A 169 8.34 -18.96 -0.39
CA VAL A 169 8.50 -17.49 -0.34
C VAL A 169 8.73 -17.04 1.10
N GLN A 170 7.80 -17.30 2.00
CA GLN A 170 7.83 -16.89 3.40
C GLN A 170 7.60 -18.07 4.36
N GLY A 171 7.08 -19.19 3.88
CA GLY A 171 6.75 -20.39 4.65
C GLY A 171 7.27 -21.67 4.01
N ASP A 172 7.18 -22.75 4.77
CA ASP A 172 7.43 -24.11 4.30
C ASP A 172 6.34 -25.05 4.86
N ARG A 173 5.56 -25.66 3.97
CA ARG A 173 4.48 -26.61 4.33
C ARG A 173 4.96 -27.81 5.16
N LYS A 174 6.23 -28.22 5.02
CA LYS A 174 6.83 -29.30 5.82
C LYS A 174 7.05 -28.89 7.28
N GLN A 175 7.10 -27.59 7.55
CA GLN A 175 7.26 -27.02 8.88
C GLN A 175 5.94 -26.61 9.54
N ALA A 176 4.82 -26.81 8.84
CA ALA A 176 3.50 -26.53 9.41
C ALA A 176 3.29 -27.34 10.70
N ARG A 177 2.82 -26.67 11.74
CA ARG A 177 2.54 -27.25 13.05
C ARG A 177 1.20 -26.68 13.56
N PRO A 178 0.50 -27.39 14.46
CA PRO A 178 -0.66 -26.85 15.12
C PRO A 178 -0.36 -25.50 15.77
N ILE A 179 -1.25 -24.53 15.59
CA ILE A 179 -1.14 -23.21 16.20
C ILE A 179 -2.20 -23.11 17.27
N ALA A 180 -1.77 -23.06 18.54
CA ALA A 180 -2.66 -22.90 19.66
C ALA A 180 -2.84 -21.39 19.94
N PHE A 181 -4.03 -20.85 19.71
CA PHE A 181 -4.39 -19.49 20.13
C PHE A 181 -5.05 -19.50 21.50
N LYS A 182 -4.52 -18.67 22.38
CA LYS A 182 -5.12 -18.37 23.67
C LYS A 182 -5.66 -16.95 23.63
N MET A 183 -6.97 -16.79 23.83
CA MET A 183 -7.59 -15.47 23.95
C MET A 183 -7.04 -14.77 25.18
N VAL A 184 -6.48 -13.57 24.98
CA VAL A 184 -6.03 -12.68 26.06
C VAL A 184 -7.15 -11.72 26.42
N GLN A 185 -7.72 -11.05 25.42
CA GLN A 185 -8.89 -10.19 25.59
C GLN A 185 -9.67 -10.04 24.29
N SER A 186 -10.97 -9.76 24.43
CA SER A 186 -11.88 -9.42 23.33
C SER A 186 -12.83 -8.34 23.81
N THR A 187 -12.58 -7.10 23.39
CA THR A 187 -13.34 -5.89 23.74
C THR A 187 -13.75 -5.15 22.48
N PRO A 188 -14.64 -4.15 22.54
CA PRO A 188 -14.98 -3.32 21.38
C PRO A 188 -13.77 -2.67 20.71
N ASN A 189 -12.73 -2.34 21.47
CA ASN A 189 -11.58 -1.56 21.03
C ASN A 189 -10.30 -2.38 20.84
N LEU A 190 -10.30 -3.65 21.25
CA LEU A 190 -9.10 -4.48 21.19
C LEU A 190 -9.45 -5.97 21.25
N ILE A 191 -8.94 -6.74 20.28
CA ILE A 191 -8.94 -8.20 20.30
C ILE A 191 -7.48 -8.65 20.30
N GLU A 192 -7.07 -9.44 21.29
CA GLU A 192 -5.70 -9.93 21.43
C GLU A 192 -5.67 -11.43 21.69
N VAL A 193 -4.83 -12.13 20.94
CA VAL A 193 -4.54 -13.56 21.11
C VAL A 193 -3.04 -13.75 21.33
N ALA A 194 -2.68 -14.69 22.21
CA ALA A 194 -1.32 -15.20 22.36
C ALA A 194 -1.16 -16.46 21.50
N ILE A 195 0.03 -16.66 20.95
CA ILE A 195 0.38 -17.84 20.14
C ILE A 195 1.19 -18.79 21.03
N GLY A 196 0.65 -19.99 21.29
CA GLY A 196 1.24 -20.96 22.19
C GLY A 196 1.00 -20.64 23.65
N GLU A 197 1.85 -21.15 24.54
CA GLU A 197 1.74 -20.93 25.97
C GLU A 197 2.39 -19.62 26.43
N SER A 198 3.25 -19.04 25.61
CA SER A 198 4.03 -17.84 25.94
C SER A 198 3.35 -16.58 25.42
N LEU A 199 3.31 -15.53 26.25
CA LEU A 199 2.88 -14.19 25.84
C LEU A 199 3.90 -13.45 24.95
N GLN A 200 5.04 -14.07 24.62
CA GLN A 200 6.08 -13.50 23.78
C GLN A 200 5.69 -13.37 22.30
N ARG A 201 4.61 -14.05 21.88
CA ARG A 201 4.07 -13.97 20.52
C ARG A 201 2.59 -13.64 20.59
N LYS A 202 2.24 -12.47 20.10
CA LYS A 202 0.86 -11.97 20.14
C LYS A 202 0.41 -11.50 18.79
N ILE A 203 -0.89 -11.63 18.53
CA ILE A 203 -1.57 -10.96 17.45
C ILE A 203 -2.64 -10.08 18.06
N THR A 204 -2.64 -8.82 17.66
CA THR A 204 -3.56 -7.80 18.19
C THR A 204 -4.32 -7.18 17.03
N PHE A 205 -5.65 -7.18 17.10
CA PHE A 205 -6.50 -6.36 16.24
C PHE A 205 -7.05 -5.19 17.04
N GLU A 206 -6.68 -3.98 16.63
CA GLU A 206 -7.22 -2.72 17.17
C GLU A 206 -8.09 -2.07 16.09
N PRO A 207 -9.41 -2.13 16.26
CA PRO A 207 -10.32 -1.49 15.33
C PRO A 207 -10.04 0.01 15.16
N PRO A 208 -10.31 0.59 13.97
CA PRO A 208 -10.92 -0.10 12.83
C PRO A 208 -9.89 -0.76 11.88
N CYS A 209 -8.59 -0.62 12.07
CA CYS A 209 -7.68 -0.92 10.97
C CYS A 209 -6.33 -1.53 11.33
N ARG A 210 -5.87 -1.48 12.60
CA ARG A 210 -4.54 -1.98 12.96
C ARG A 210 -4.57 -3.46 13.34
N LEU A 211 -3.77 -4.25 12.64
CA LEU A 211 -3.46 -5.62 13.02
C LEU A 211 -1.95 -5.75 13.19
N GLU A 212 -1.51 -6.23 14.35
CA GLU A 212 -0.10 -6.27 14.72
C GLU A 212 0.32 -7.65 15.22
N TYR A 213 1.39 -8.16 14.63
CA TYR A 213 2.15 -9.30 15.14
C TYR A 213 3.34 -8.78 15.92
N ALA A 214 3.39 -9.07 17.22
CA ALA A 214 4.53 -8.79 18.06
C ALA A 214 5.20 -10.11 18.46
N VAL A 215 6.48 -10.25 18.09
CA VAL A 215 7.26 -11.48 18.34
C VAL A 215 8.58 -11.11 18.99
N SER A 216 8.84 -11.68 20.16
CA SER A 216 10.12 -11.62 20.83
C SER A 216 10.87 -12.95 20.70
N PHE A 217 12.18 -12.88 20.59
CA PHE A 217 13.06 -14.03 20.43
C PHE A 217 14.10 -14.10 21.56
N GLY A 218 14.40 -15.34 22.00
CA GLY A 218 15.42 -15.59 23.01
C GLY A 218 15.02 -15.04 24.39
N ASP A 219 15.84 -14.15 24.90
CA ASP A 219 15.68 -13.42 26.16
C ASP A 219 14.87 -12.13 26.04
N ASP A 220 14.00 -12.01 25.04
CA ASP A 220 13.24 -10.81 24.67
C ASP A 220 14.08 -9.62 24.13
N SER A 221 15.40 -9.80 23.98
CA SER A 221 16.27 -8.74 23.48
C SER A 221 16.05 -8.43 22.01
N LYS A 222 15.64 -9.43 21.22
CA LYS A 222 15.36 -9.31 19.79
C LYS A 222 13.85 -9.34 19.55
N GLN A 223 13.36 -8.26 18.97
CA GLN A 223 11.93 -8.09 18.69
C GLN A 223 11.68 -7.84 17.21
N PHE A 224 10.60 -8.43 16.71
CA PHE A 224 10.06 -8.21 15.38
C PHE A 224 8.59 -7.84 15.49
N GLY A 225 8.18 -6.86 14.68
CA GLY A 225 6.79 -6.46 14.51
C GLY A 225 6.38 -6.44 13.05
N LEU A 226 5.25 -7.04 12.76
CA LEU A 226 4.51 -6.79 11.54
C LEU A 226 3.27 -5.99 11.91
N ILE A 227 3.29 -4.71 11.61
CA ILE A 227 2.18 -3.79 11.84
C ILE A 227 1.48 -3.58 10.50
N THR A 228 0.24 -4.00 10.43
CA THR A 228 -0.57 -3.92 9.21
C THR A 228 -1.78 -3.04 9.46
N TYR A 229 -1.96 -2.05 8.60
CA TYR A 229 -3.16 -1.25 8.56
C TYR A 229 -3.99 -1.69 7.35
N CYS A 230 -5.16 -2.25 7.65
CA CYS A 230 -6.15 -2.69 6.67
C CYS A 230 -7.09 -1.52 6.38
N ILE A 231 -7.13 -1.03 5.16
CA ILE A 231 -7.83 0.20 4.80
C ILE A 231 -8.89 -0.10 3.74
N PRO A 232 -10.17 0.23 3.97
CA PRO A 232 -11.20 0.11 2.94
C PRO A 232 -11.03 1.21 1.88
N VAL A 233 -10.89 0.82 0.62
CA VAL A 233 -10.75 1.77 -0.50
C VAL A 233 -12.10 2.05 -1.15
N SER A 234 -12.76 1.01 -1.63
CA SER A 234 -14.12 1.03 -2.18
C SER A 234 -14.69 -0.38 -2.08
N PRO A 235 -15.99 -0.60 -2.31
CA PRO A 235 -16.52 -1.96 -2.34
C PRO A 235 -15.68 -2.87 -3.25
N GLY A 236 -15.16 -4.01 -2.71
CA GLY A 236 -14.28 -4.95 -3.37
C GLY A 236 -12.84 -4.55 -3.53
N LYS A 237 -12.44 -3.48 -2.88
CA LYS A 237 -11.05 -3.03 -2.90
C LYS A 237 -10.63 -2.58 -1.51
N SER A 238 -9.49 -3.07 -1.10
CA SER A 238 -8.83 -2.67 0.13
C SER A 238 -7.39 -2.24 -0.16
N ARG A 239 -6.76 -1.61 0.82
CA ARG A 239 -5.35 -1.25 0.79
C ARG A 239 -4.68 -1.78 2.04
N ILE A 240 -3.56 -2.46 1.86
CA ILE A 240 -2.66 -2.84 2.94
C ILE A 240 -1.54 -1.81 3.05
N VAL A 241 -1.31 -1.30 4.27
CA VAL A 241 -0.09 -0.57 4.62
C VAL A 241 0.61 -1.39 5.70
N ALA A 242 1.73 -2.01 5.37
CA ALA A 242 2.49 -2.86 6.27
C ALA A 242 3.81 -2.19 6.66
N LEU A 243 4.11 -2.20 7.97
CA LEU A 243 5.37 -1.75 8.53
C LEU A 243 6.08 -2.96 9.16
N PHE A 244 7.31 -3.21 8.73
CA PHE A 244 8.13 -4.33 9.20
C PHE A 244 9.19 -3.80 10.14
N ALA A 245 8.90 -3.82 11.44
CA ALA A 245 9.73 -3.28 12.50
C ALA A 245 10.65 -4.34 13.10
N ARG A 246 11.88 -3.96 13.46
CA ARG A 246 12.81 -4.82 14.20
C ARG A 246 13.87 -3.98 14.92
N ASN A 247 14.33 -4.48 16.06
CA ASN A 247 15.40 -3.82 16.82
C ASN A 247 16.79 -4.44 16.59
N TYR A 248 16.91 -5.42 15.67
CA TYR A 248 18.14 -6.13 15.33
C TYR A 248 18.42 -6.10 13.82
N GLY A 249 19.65 -6.49 13.40
CA GLY A 249 20.01 -6.54 11.96
C GLY A 249 19.93 -5.20 11.23
N LYS A 250 20.16 -4.10 11.95
CA LYS A 250 20.02 -2.71 11.44
C LYS A 250 20.91 -2.40 10.23
N THR A 251 22.13 -2.94 10.20
CA THR A 251 23.07 -2.74 9.09
C THR A 251 22.52 -3.37 7.82
N LEU A 252 22.06 -4.61 7.88
CA LEU A 252 21.44 -5.30 6.74
C LEU A 252 20.18 -4.59 6.26
N HIS A 253 19.39 -4.04 7.19
CA HIS A 253 18.21 -3.25 6.86
C HIS A 253 18.57 -2.02 6.03
N ARG A 254 19.66 -1.30 6.37
CA ARG A 254 20.12 -0.11 5.65
C ARG A 254 20.73 -0.42 4.28
N LEU A 255 21.37 -1.60 4.14
CA LEU A 255 22.01 -2.01 2.88
C LEU A 255 21.02 -2.57 1.85
N LYS A 256 19.91 -3.15 2.29
CA LYS A 256 18.90 -3.75 1.39
C LYS A 256 17.97 -2.65 0.87
N PRO A 257 17.96 -2.31 -0.43
CA PRO A 257 17.04 -1.32 -0.96
C PRO A 257 15.59 -1.77 -0.79
N ARG A 258 14.69 -0.85 -0.40
CA ARG A 258 13.27 -1.12 -0.19
C ARG A 258 12.60 -1.76 -1.42
N TRP A 259 12.86 -1.20 -2.62
CA TRP A 259 12.29 -1.72 -3.87
C TRP A 259 12.65 -3.19 -4.13
N TRP A 260 13.88 -3.63 -3.76
CA TRP A 260 14.28 -5.02 -3.95
C TRP A 260 13.45 -5.99 -3.12
N ASP A 261 13.23 -5.66 -1.84
CA ASP A 261 12.36 -6.46 -0.97
C ASP A 261 10.92 -6.51 -1.49
N HIS A 262 10.42 -5.36 -2.01
CA HIS A 262 9.06 -5.26 -2.54
C HIS A 262 8.84 -6.20 -3.73
N ILE A 263 9.72 -6.17 -4.74
CA ILE A 263 9.52 -6.95 -5.97
C ILE A 263 9.90 -8.43 -5.83
N THR A 264 10.80 -8.77 -4.91
CA THR A 264 11.27 -10.15 -4.74
C THR A 264 10.55 -10.92 -3.64
N ASN A 265 9.92 -10.22 -2.68
CA ASN A 265 9.29 -10.85 -1.53
C ASN A 265 7.86 -10.34 -1.30
N ARG A 266 7.66 -9.05 -0.96
CA ARG A 266 6.36 -8.55 -0.49
C ARG A 266 5.24 -8.70 -1.51
N ASN A 267 5.49 -8.35 -2.76
CA ASN A 267 4.51 -8.56 -3.82
C ASN A 267 4.19 -10.04 -4.04
N LEU A 268 5.19 -10.93 -3.95
CA LEU A 268 4.96 -12.37 -4.12
C LEU A 268 4.04 -12.95 -3.03
N VAL A 269 4.19 -12.49 -1.78
CA VAL A 269 3.32 -12.90 -0.67
C VAL A 269 1.87 -12.56 -1.01
N LEU A 270 1.58 -11.29 -1.32
CA LEU A 270 0.21 -10.87 -1.61
C LEU A 270 -0.36 -11.41 -2.93
N ASP A 271 0.51 -11.70 -3.93
CA ASP A 271 0.04 -12.38 -5.15
C ASP A 271 -0.54 -13.77 -4.84
N GLY A 272 0.09 -14.51 -3.91
CA GLY A 272 -0.42 -15.79 -3.43
C GLY A 272 -1.82 -15.64 -2.82
N ASP A 273 -1.99 -14.67 -1.95
CA ASP A 273 -3.27 -14.42 -1.27
C ASP A 273 -4.37 -14.00 -2.24
N MET A 274 -4.08 -13.04 -3.13
CA MET A 274 -5.10 -12.48 -4.03
C MET A 274 -5.76 -13.51 -4.93
N VAL A 275 -5.03 -14.53 -5.34
CA VAL A 275 -5.59 -15.61 -6.19
C VAL A 275 -6.69 -16.39 -5.47
N PHE A 276 -6.57 -16.57 -4.14
CA PHE A 276 -7.57 -17.28 -3.33
C PHE A 276 -8.69 -16.34 -2.86
N LEU A 277 -8.30 -15.19 -2.29
CA LEU A 277 -9.20 -14.37 -1.48
C LEU A 277 -10.31 -13.72 -2.32
N GLN A 278 -10.04 -13.37 -3.56
CA GLN A 278 -11.07 -12.85 -4.44
C GLN A 278 -12.18 -13.87 -4.72
N GLN A 279 -11.81 -15.15 -4.92
CA GLN A 279 -12.77 -16.21 -5.13
C GLN A 279 -13.51 -16.58 -3.84
N GLN A 280 -12.79 -16.63 -2.71
CA GLN A 280 -13.38 -16.86 -1.40
C GLN A 280 -14.44 -15.81 -1.08
N GLU A 281 -14.13 -14.53 -1.31
CA GLU A 281 -15.08 -13.43 -1.12
C GLU A 281 -16.34 -13.59 -1.97
N TYR A 282 -16.17 -13.94 -3.24
CA TYR A 282 -17.32 -14.18 -4.12
C TYR A 282 -18.23 -15.28 -3.58
N PHE A 283 -17.70 -16.44 -3.17
CA PHE A 283 -18.51 -17.53 -2.60
C PHE A 283 -19.15 -17.12 -1.27
N LEU A 284 -18.46 -16.35 -0.44
CA LEU A 284 -19.05 -15.84 0.80
C LEU A 284 -20.20 -14.87 0.53
N GLN A 285 -20.06 -13.99 -0.48
CA GLN A 285 -21.15 -13.07 -0.87
C GLN A 285 -22.37 -13.81 -1.41
N GLN A 286 -22.16 -14.85 -2.21
CA GLN A 286 -23.28 -15.73 -2.63
C GLN A 286 -23.94 -16.41 -1.44
N ALA A 287 -23.17 -16.90 -0.49
CA ALA A 287 -23.69 -17.52 0.72
C ALA A 287 -24.44 -16.52 1.62
N LYS A 288 -24.02 -15.26 1.72
CA LYS A 288 -24.68 -14.22 2.52
C LYS A 288 -26.15 -13.98 2.15
N SER A 289 -26.56 -14.29 0.91
CA SER A 289 -27.94 -14.19 0.48
C SER A 289 -28.87 -15.24 1.13
N THR A 290 -28.30 -16.34 1.61
CA THR A 290 -29.03 -17.49 2.14
C THR A 290 -28.54 -17.98 3.51
N GLN A 291 -27.30 -17.64 3.89
CA GLN A 291 -26.62 -18.16 5.07
C GLN A 291 -25.75 -17.10 5.74
N SER A 292 -25.57 -17.24 7.06
CA SER A 292 -24.54 -16.49 7.80
C SER A 292 -23.15 -17.05 7.51
N TRP A 293 -22.08 -16.24 7.65
CA TRP A 293 -20.70 -16.70 7.60
C TRP A 293 -20.45 -17.88 8.58
N LYS A 294 -21.15 -17.92 9.71
CA LYS A 294 -21.07 -19.00 10.74
C LYS A 294 -21.46 -20.37 10.19
N THR A 295 -22.32 -20.40 9.19
CA THR A 295 -22.72 -21.65 8.53
C THR A 295 -21.92 -21.92 7.26
N ALA A 296 -21.49 -20.88 6.57
CA ALA A 296 -20.66 -20.98 5.37
C ALA A 296 -19.24 -21.47 5.69
N TYR A 297 -18.61 -20.93 6.74
CA TYR A 297 -17.29 -21.34 7.19
C TYR A 297 -17.32 -22.59 8.07
N LYS A 298 -16.25 -23.37 8.03
CA LYS A 298 -15.98 -24.48 8.97
C LYS A 298 -14.66 -24.18 9.67
N LEU A 299 -14.74 -23.71 10.90
CA LEU A 299 -13.62 -23.18 11.69
C LEU A 299 -13.39 -24.04 12.96
N PRO A 300 -12.87 -25.27 12.82
CA PRO A 300 -12.80 -26.23 13.92
C PRO A 300 -11.55 -26.07 14.79
N THR A 301 -10.56 -25.25 14.39
CA THR A 301 -9.27 -25.20 15.06
C THR A 301 -9.13 -23.98 15.98
N SER A 302 -8.22 -24.07 16.93
CA SER A 302 -7.91 -22.91 17.78
C SER A 302 -7.25 -21.75 17.00
N ALA A 303 -6.60 -22.04 15.86
CA ALA A 303 -6.02 -21.06 14.97
C ALA A 303 -7.08 -20.13 14.33
N ASP A 304 -8.32 -20.61 14.21
CA ASP A 304 -9.44 -19.83 13.68
C ASP A 304 -10.03 -18.83 14.70
N ARG A 305 -9.56 -18.86 15.95
CA ARG A 305 -10.17 -18.10 17.05
C ARG A 305 -10.22 -16.59 16.78
N LEU A 306 -9.12 -16.02 16.27
CA LEU A 306 -9.06 -14.57 15.99
C LEU A 306 -10.03 -14.18 14.86
N ILE A 307 -10.18 -15.03 13.85
CA ILE A 307 -11.13 -14.83 12.76
C ILE A 307 -12.58 -14.84 13.30
N ILE A 308 -12.92 -15.81 14.16
CA ILE A 308 -14.23 -15.90 14.81
C ILE A 308 -14.51 -14.63 15.63
N GLU A 309 -13.56 -14.18 16.45
CA GLU A 309 -13.71 -12.98 17.26
C GLU A 309 -13.84 -11.72 16.41
N PHE A 310 -13.03 -11.59 15.36
CA PHE A 310 -13.13 -10.48 14.41
C PHE A 310 -14.50 -10.44 13.72
N ARG A 311 -14.98 -11.58 13.22
CA ARG A 311 -16.32 -11.65 12.57
C ARG A 311 -17.45 -11.34 13.54
N ASN A 312 -17.38 -11.82 14.79
CA ASN A 312 -18.35 -11.48 15.82
C ASN A 312 -18.30 -9.98 16.17
N TRP A 313 -17.10 -9.39 16.24
CA TRP A 313 -16.91 -7.96 16.40
C TRP A 313 -17.54 -7.17 15.24
N PHE A 314 -17.28 -7.59 14.00
CA PHE A 314 -17.79 -6.94 12.81
C PHE A 314 -19.33 -7.01 12.71
N ASP A 315 -19.93 -8.17 13.01
CA ASP A 315 -21.37 -8.31 13.10
C ASP A 315 -21.99 -7.39 14.16
N ARG A 316 -21.35 -7.33 15.34
CA ARG A 316 -21.89 -6.59 16.50
C ARG A 316 -21.79 -5.09 16.35
N TYR A 317 -20.66 -4.58 15.87
CA TYR A 317 -20.36 -3.16 15.87
C TYR A 317 -20.47 -2.49 14.50
N CYS A 318 -20.43 -3.27 13.43
CA CYS A 318 -20.55 -2.77 12.05
C CYS A 318 -21.74 -3.40 11.30
N HIS A 319 -22.59 -4.18 11.97
CA HIS A 319 -23.74 -4.88 11.35
C HIS A 319 -23.34 -5.75 10.14
N GLY A 320 -22.11 -6.29 10.15
CA GLY A 320 -21.57 -7.16 9.11
C GLY A 320 -21.28 -6.46 7.78
N GLN A 321 -21.23 -5.13 7.76
CA GLN A 321 -20.91 -4.33 6.56
C GLN A 321 -20.24 -3.00 6.89
N LEU A 322 -19.46 -2.47 5.96
CA LEU A 322 -18.94 -1.13 6.07
C LEU A 322 -20.01 -0.08 5.71
N PRO A 323 -19.92 1.16 6.21
CA PRO A 323 -20.96 2.19 6.05
C PRO A 323 -20.93 2.86 4.65
N TRP A 324 -20.92 2.06 3.60
CA TRP A 324 -20.84 2.56 2.21
C TRP A 324 -21.99 3.51 1.84
N SER A 325 -23.19 3.20 2.30
CA SER A 325 -24.38 4.02 2.04
C SER A 325 -24.31 5.40 2.70
N GLU A 326 -23.64 5.53 3.84
CA GLU A 326 -23.48 6.79 4.55
C GLU A 326 -22.57 7.75 3.79
N VAL A 327 -21.64 7.22 3.01
CA VAL A 327 -20.77 8.00 2.11
C VAL A 327 -21.32 8.08 0.67
N GLY A 328 -22.57 7.67 0.45
CA GLY A 328 -23.26 7.78 -0.84
C GLY A 328 -22.84 6.74 -1.88
N ILE A 329 -22.27 5.59 -1.46
CA ILE A 329 -21.83 4.54 -2.36
C ILE A 329 -22.83 3.39 -2.36
N ASN A 330 -23.35 3.09 -3.54
CA ASN A 330 -24.16 1.89 -3.75
C ASN A 330 -23.25 0.66 -3.91
N VAL A 331 -23.40 -0.30 -3.02
CA VAL A 331 -22.74 -1.59 -3.13
C VAL A 331 -23.57 -2.48 -4.06
N PRO A 332 -23.03 -2.99 -5.17
CA PRO A 332 -23.76 -3.91 -6.02
C PRO A 332 -24.07 -5.19 -5.23
N PRO A 333 -25.27 -5.78 -5.41
CA PRO A 333 -25.72 -6.95 -4.64
C PRO A 333 -24.86 -8.20 -4.88
N THR A 334 -24.24 -8.29 -6.04
CA THR A 334 -23.29 -9.35 -6.40
C THR A 334 -22.18 -8.77 -7.25
N ARG A 335 -20.97 -9.26 -7.03
CA ARG A 335 -19.83 -8.96 -7.90
C ARG A 335 -19.58 -10.11 -8.85
N ASN A 336 -19.17 -9.79 -10.06
CA ASN A 336 -18.63 -10.79 -10.96
C ASN A 336 -17.23 -11.17 -10.51
N ILE A 337 -16.91 -12.47 -10.54
CA ILE A 337 -15.52 -12.92 -10.36
C ILE A 337 -14.69 -12.30 -11.49
N ASN A 338 -13.64 -11.59 -11.14
CA ASN A 338 -12.62 -11.24 -12.09
C ASN A 338 -11.68 -12.45 -12.27
N ASN A 339 -11.74 -13.10 -13.42
CA ASN A 339 -10.86 -14.24 -13.73
C ASN A 339 -9.59 -13.81 -14.46
N ASP A 340 -9.45 -12.52 -14.77
CA ASP A 340 -8.25 -11.99 -15.42
C ASP A 340 -7.11 -11.85 -14.40
N ARG A 341 -6.22 -12.85 -14.41
CA ARG A 341 -5.05 -12.86 -13.53
C ARG A 341 -4.12 -11.67 -13.74
N GLN A 342 -4.08 -11.09 -14.93
CA GLN A 342 -3.27 -9.89 -15.19
C GLN A 342 -3.81 -8.67 -14.46
N GLN A 343 -5.14 -8.57 -14.33
CA GLN A 343 -5.76 -7.49 -13.56
C GLN A 343 -5.63 -7.73 -12.05
N ILE A 344 -5.87 -8.97 -11.60
CA ILE A 344 -5.78 -9.35 -10.17
C ILE A 344 -4.37 -9.13 -9.63
N LEU A 345 -3.34 -9.46 -10.42
CA LEU A 345 -1.93 -9.42 -10.03
C LEU A 345 -1.17 -8.24 -10.65
N ASP A 346 -1.86 -7.14 -11.01
CA ASP A 346 -1.25 -5.94 -11.59
C ASP A 346 -0.44 -5.16 -10.55
N ARG A 347 0.80 -5.60 -10.33
CA ARG A 347 1.72 -4.97 -9.39
C ARG A 347 2.02 -3.50 -9.73
N TYR A 348 1.95 -3.13 -11.00
CA TYR A 348 2.23 -1.76 -11.42
C TYR A 348 1.16 -0.81 -10.90
N LYS A 349 -0.12 -1.07 -11.19
CA LYS A 349 -1.23 -0.24 -10.75
C LYS A 349 -1.45 -0.30 -9.24
N GLN A 350 -1.28 -1.49 -8.65
CA GLN A 350 -1.55 -1.73 -7.24
C GLN A 350 -0.42 -1.24 -6.30
N HIS A 351 0.82 -1.15 -6.79
CA HIS A 351 1.98 -0.82 -5.96
C HIS A 351 3.01 0.06 -6.66
N THR A 352 3.60 -0.37 -7.80
CA THR A 352 4.85 0.21 -8.34
C THR A 352 4.72 1.69 -8.65
N GLN A 353 3.61 2.12 -9.26
CA GLN A 353 3.38 3.52 -9.63
C GLN A 353 3.23 4.45 -8.42
N HIS A 354 2.80 3.92 -7.27
CA HIS A 354 2.56 4.68 -6.04
C HIS A 354 3.75 4.65 -5.07
N CYS A 355 4.61 3.63 -5.15
CA CYS A 355 5.80 3.51 -4.32
C CYS A 355 6.98 4.29 -4.91
N SER A 356 7.46 5.31 -4.20
CA SER A 356 8.58 6.16 -4.63
C SER A 356 9.85 5.36 -4.94
N SER A 357 10.16 4.34 -4.12
CA SER A 357 11.33 3.48 -4.27
C SER A 357 11.23 2.59 -5.52
N CYS A 358 10.08 1.92 -5.74
CA CYS A 358 9.87 1.03 -6.89
C CYS A 358 9.82 1.83 -8.20
N ARG A 359 9.12 2.98 -8.21
CA ARG A 359 9.05 3.86 -9.38
C ARG A 359 10.42 4.35 -9.82
N LYS A 360 11.25 4.83 -8.87
CA LYS A 360 12.61 5.27 -9.17
C LYS A 360 13.48 4.12 -9.66
N ALA A 361 13.39 2.93 -9.02
CA ALA A 361 14.14 1.76 -9.44
C ALA A 361 13.77 1.30 -10.85
N LEU A 362 12.48 1.27 -11.18
CA LEU A 362 12.00 0.91 -12.52
C LEU A 362 12.54 1.86 -13.59
N LEU A 363 12.53 3.18 -13.33
CA LEU A 363 13.10 4.16 -14.25
C LEU A 363 14.62 3.95 -14.47
N VAL A 364 15.36 3.63 -13.40
CA VAL A 364 16.79 3.32 -13.51
C VAL A 364 17.01 2.05 -14.33
N VAL A 365 16.23 0.99 -14.07
CA VAL A 365 16.30 -0.27 -14.83
C VAL A 365 16.02 -0.05 -16.32
N GLN A 366 15.00 0.74 -16.67
CA GLN A 366 14.67 1.06 -18.07
C GLN A 366 15.79 1.84 -18.76
N ARG A 367 16.40 2.83 -18.06
CA ARG A 367 17.54 3.59 -18.57
C ARG A 367 18.77 2.71 -18.79
N LEU A 368 19.07 1.82 -17.81
CA LEU A 368 20.17 0.87 -17.94
C LEU A 368 19.97 -0.09 -19.12
N GLN A 369 18.75 -0.58 -19.36
CA GLN A 369 18.43 -1.40 -20.50
C GLN A 369 18.74 -0.68 -21.83
N ALA A 370 18.31 0.57 -21.95
CA ALA A 370 18.61 1.38 -23.15
C ALA A 370 20.10 1.59 -23.33
N LEU A 371 20.82 1.96 -22.26
CA LEU A 371 22.27 2.19 -22.31
C LEU A 371 23.04 0.93 -22.69
N LEU A 372 22.71 -0.23 -22.13
CA LEU A 372 23.38 -1.50 -22.42
C LEU A 372 23.16 -1.93 -23.88
N LEU A 373 21.96 -1.72 -24.42
CA LEU A 373 21.67 -2.02 -25.80
C LEU A 373 22.44 -1.09 -26.76
N VAL A 374 22.44 0.23 -26.48
CA VAL A 374 23.22 1.23 -27.26
C VAL A 374 24.71 0.91 -27.20
N TYR A 375 25.23 0.62 -26.00
CA TYR A 375 26.64 0.23 -25.82
C TYR A 375 26.99 -1.02 -26.65
N PHE A 376 26.14 -2.04 -26.65
CA PHE A 376 26.34 -3.25 -27.45
C PHE A 376 26.44 -2.91 -28.95
N VAL A 377 25.47 -2.15 -29.48
CA VAL A 377 25.44 -1.77 -30.91
C VAL A 377 26.67 -0.95 -31.31
N ILE A 378 27.03 0.05 -30.51
CA ILE A 378 28.20 0.91 -30.77
C ILE A 378 29.50 0.08 -30.74
N THR A 379 29.65 -0.81 -29.75
CA THR A 379 30.85 -1.64 -29.62
C THR A 379 31.01 -2.59 -30.79
N VAL A 380 29.95 -3.27 -31.23
CA VAL A 380 29.96 -4.16 -32.39
C VAL A 380 30.34 -3.36 -33.65
N GLY A 381 29.72 -2.18 -33.86
CA GLY A 381 30.05 -1.31 -34.97
C GLY A 381 31.50 -0.84 -34.98
N ALA A 382 32.01 -0.42 -33.84
CA ALA A 382 33.40 0.01 -33.68
C ALA A 382 34.40 -1.13 -33.97
N VAL A 383 34.15 -2.34 -33.43
CA VAL A 383 35.01 -3.50 -33.68
C VAL A 383 34.99 -3.91 -35.17
N ALA A 384 33.86 -3.80 -35.87
CA ALA A 384 33.76 -4.08 -37.29
C ALA A 384 34.66 -3.15 -38.14
N LEU A 385 34.92 -1.94 -37.67
CA LEU A 385 35.75 -0.94 -38.34
C LEU A 385 37.25 -1.03 -37.95
N LEU A 386 37.63 -1.91 -37.01
CA LEU A 386 39.03 -2.07 -36.59
C LEU A 386 39.84 -2.75 -37.68
N PRO A 387 41.13 -2.34 -37.87
CA PRO A 387 42.08 -3.11 -38.68
C PRO A 387 42.26 -4.53 -38.19
N ASP A 388 42.55 -5.47 -39.08
CA ASP A 388 42.64 -6.92 -38.74
C ASP A 388 43.65 -7.19 -37.62
N GLU A 389 44.78 -6.47 -37.57
CA GLU A 389 45.80 -6.59 -36.56
C GLU A 389 45.26 -6.29 -35.11
N LEU A 390 44.33 -5.35 -35.03
CA LEU A 390 43.76 -4.94 -33.73
C LEU A 390 42.53 -5.74 -33.32
N ARG A 391 41.86 -6.43 -34.27
CA ARG A 391 40.63 -7.17 -33.98
C ARG A 391 40.82 -8.25 -32.94
N LEU A 392 41.97 -8.95 -32.94
CA LEU A 392 42.24 -10.00 -31.98
C LEU A 392 42.54 -9.45 -30.57
N TYR A 393 43.38 -8.43 -30.47
CA TYR A 393 43.86 -7.95 -29.17
C TYR A 393 42.95 -6.91 -28.52
N VAL A 394 42.26 -6.10 -29.31
CA VAL A 394 41.35 -5.06 -28.83
C VAL A 394 39.88 -5.43 -29.08
N GLY A 395 39.57 -5.90 -30.28
CA GLY A 395 38.21 -6.20 -30.68
C GLY A 395 37.60 -7.35 -29.89
N LEU A 396 38.35 -8.45 -29.69
CA LEU A 396 37.85 -9.63 -28.95
C LEU A 396 37.48 -9.28 -27.48
N PRO A 397 38.33 -8.63 -26.66
CA PRO A 397 37.94 -8.20 -25.32
C PRO A 397 36.71 -7.28 -25.32
N LEU A 398 36.60 -6.35 -26.26
CA LEU A 398 35.46 -5.44 -26.37
C LEU A 398 34.15 -6.20 -26.67
N ILE A 399 34.20 -7.19 -27.56
CA ILE A 399 33.03 -8.05 -27.86
C ILE A 399 32.64 -8.86 -26.63
N VAL A 400 33.59 -9.42 -25.89
CA VAL A 400 33.30 -10.17 -24.65
C VAL A 400 32.55 -9.26 -23.64
N ILE A 401 33.04 -8.04 -23.43
CA ILE A 401 32.39 -7.07 -22.53
C ILE A 401 31.00 -6.69 -23.06
N ALA A 402 30.85 -6.49 -24.37
CA ALA A 402 29.56 -6.18 -24.98
C ALA A 402 28.55 -7.32 -24.83
N LEU A 403 28.99 -8.60 -24.96
CA LEU A 403 28.15 -9.76 -24.73
C LEU A 403 27.75 -9.92 -23.26
N LEU A 404 28.65 -9.62 -22.31
CA LEU A 404 28.29 -9.57 -20.88
C LEU A 404 27.25 -8.48 -20.62
N GLY A 405 27.39 -7.32 -21.27
CA GLY A 405 26.40 -6.24 -21.23
C GLY A 405 25.04 -6.66 -21.79
N LEU A 406 25.04 -7.41 -22.92
CA LEU A 406 23.81 -7.97 -23.49
C LEU A 406 23.16 -9.01 -22.57
N GLY A 407 23.96 -9.84 -21.89
CA GLY A 407 23.48 -10.75 -20.84
C GLY A 407 22.84 -9.99 -19.67
N ALA A 408 23.47 -8.91 -19.21
CA ALA A 408 22.91 -8.04 -18.19
C ALA A 408 21.59 -7.39 -18.66
N TYR A 409 21.54 -6.90 -19.91
CA TYR A 409 20.30 -6.40 -20.52
C TYR A 409 19.19 -7.46 -20.52
N ALA A 410 19.50 -8.68 -20.95
CA ALA A 410 18.54 -9.78 -20.97
C ALA A 410 18.00 -10.10 -19.56
N TRP A 411 18.87 -10.15 -18.54
CA TRP A 411 18.49 -10.34 -17.15
C TRP A 411 17.57 -9.20 -16.66
N LEU A 412 17.94 -7.94 -16.93
CA LEU A 412 17.12 -6.79 -16.57
C LEU A 412 15.77 -6.83 -17.29
N ARG A 413 15.72 -7.22 -18.56
CA ARG A 413 14.50 -7.19 -19.40
C ARG A 413 13.55 -8.33 -19.07
N PHE A 414 14.06 -9.55 -18.91
CA PHE A 414 13.22 -10.75 -18.84
C PHE A 414 13.03 -11.27 -17.41
N TRP A 415 13.94 -10.94 -16.49
CA TRP A 415 13.81 -11.36 -15.09
C TRP A 415 13.41 -10.23 -14.16
N LEU A 416 14.06 -9.07 -14.23
CA LEU A 416 13.86 -8.00 -13.24
C LEU A 416 12.64 -7.13 -13.56
N SER A 417 12.52 -6.61 -14.80
CA SER A 417 11.44 -5.69 -15.19
C SER A 417 10.04 -6.28 -14.97
N PRO A 418 9.74 -7.55 -15.33
CA PRO A 418 8.41 -8.10 -15.13
C PRO A 418 7.94 -8.05 -13.67
N ARG A 419 8.87 -8.10 -12.70
CA ARG A 419 8.56 -8.07 -11.27
C ARG A 419 7.95 -6.76 -10.78
N PHE A 420 8.12 -5.69 -11.53
CA PHE A 420 7.47 -4.40 -11.27
C PHE A 420 6.04 -4.32 -11.83
N TYR A 421 5.69 -5.19 -12.78
CA TYR A 421 4.41 -5.15 -13.50
C TYR A 421 3.50 -6.31 -13.14
N PHE A 422 3.97 -7.51 -13.41
CA PHE A 422 3.18 -8.73 -13.27
C PHE A 422 4.10 -9.95 -13.13
N VAL A 423 3.78 -10.84 -12.19
CA VAL A 423 4.33 -12.20 -12.10
C VAL A 423 3.18 -13.14 -11.80
N ASP A 424 3.00 -14.14 -12.63
CA ASP A 424 1.97 -15.13 -12.36
C ASP A 424 2.32 -15.98 -11.12
N TYR A 425 1.34 -16.16 -10.24
CA TYR A 425 1.51 -16.93 -9.01
C TYR A 425 0.69 -18.22 -9.09
N ILE A 426 1.36 -19.33 -9.38
CA ILE A 426 0.74 -20.64 -9.51
C ILE A 426 1.14 -21.51 -8.32
N HIS A 427 0.21 -21.74 -7.39
CA HIS A 427 0.47 -22.53 -6.17
C HIS A 427 0.93 -23.95 -6.44
N ALA A 428 0.42 -24.57 -7.51
CA ALA A 428 0.81 -25.93 -7.88
C ALA A 428 2.30 -26.07 -8.26
N HIS A 429 2.96 -24.97 -8.62
CA HIS A 429 4.37 -24.93 -9.01
C HIS A 429 5.31 -24.58 -7.85
N ARG A 430 4.80 -24.48 -6.62
CA ARG A 430 5.54 -24.09 -5.43
C ARG A 430 5.50 -25.13 -4.32
#